data_c9e689b059581c46a55de4641b001ccf
#
_entry.id   c9e689b059581c46a55de4641b001ccf
#
_cell.length_a   1.000
_cell.length_b   1.000
_cell.length_c   1.000
_cell.angle_alpha   90.00
_cell.angle_beta   90.00
_cell.angle_gamma   90.00
#
_symmetry.space_group_name_H-M   'P 1'
#
loop_
_entity.id
_entity.type
_entity.pdbx_description
1 polymer ?
#
loop_
_entity_poly.entity_id
_entity_poly.type
_entity_poly.pdbx_seq_one_letter_code
_entity_poly.pdbx_strand_id
1 'polypeptide(L)'
;MKFIKVSNIKINVDESVDIAFEKAIKEAGINNKDIIEQKIVKYSIDARHKDSIKKLYTIGFKIKKYNKNRKNVVVLDREPEYEFVPRGTEKLKNRPVIVGFGPAGMFCGYMLAMYGYKPIIVERGSKVDQRLKKIEEFWSTGKLDENSNVQFGEGGAGTFSDGKLNTGIKDKENRINLVLKTFVENGAKENILYDAKPHVGTDILSVVVKNMRKYIESKGGTFYFDTEMTDFTTENNVLKAVKLSNGEEIETNICVLAIGHSARDTFEMIFNKGINMEQKPFAIGVRVEHPQEKINKSQYGFSDNRLGAASYKLTYKTDNGRGVYSFCMCPGGFVVNAASEKETCVVNGMSYSKRDSRNANSAIVTTVTPQDYPSKHPLAGVEFQRKLERKAFAEGNGNIPIQRLEDFRNNKKTEALGKITPEIKGKYSFGNLNNVLPEYVCKSISDAMEYFERKIEGFNDNDTIMSAVESRTSSPVRIIRDENYQSNVRGLIPAGEGAGYAGGITSAAIDGIKIFEFIGKNFHKPEDFC
;
A
#
# COMPACT_ATOMS: atom_id res chain seq x y z
N MET A 1 -11.57 -36.23 -5.17
CA MET A 1 -10.93 -35.26 -6.10
C MET A 1 -9.67 -34.73 -5.42
N LYS A 2 -8.63 -34.38 -6.19
CA LYS A 2 -7.38 -33.80 -5.65
C LYS A 2 -7.10 -32.48 -6.37
N PHE A 3 -6.38 -31.58 -5.71
CA PHE A 3 -5.81 -30.40 -6.34
C PHE A 3 -4.29 -30.57 -6.41
N ILE A 4 -3.71 -30.44 -7.59
CA ILE A 4 -2.26 -30.56 -7.77
C ILE A 4 -1.67 -29.27 -8.31
N LYS A 5 -0.46 -28.94 -7.85
CA LYS A 5 0.33 -27.82 -8.35
C LYS A 5 1.59 -28.34 -9.00
N VAL A 6 1.82 -27.95 -10.25
CA VAL A 6 3.03 -28.30 -11.02
C VAL A 6 3.88 -27.04 -11.14
N SER A 7 5.02 -27.01 -10.49
CA SER A 7 5.89 -25.84 -10.40
C SER A 7 7.05 -25.93 -11.39
N ASN A 8 7.78 -24.79 -11.58
CA ASN A 8 8.94 -24.68 -12.44
C ASN A 8 8.69 -24.91 -13.94
N ILE A 9 7.50 -24.65 -14.42
CA ILE A 9 7.18 -24.76 -15.85
C ILE A 9 7.72 -23.54 -16.57
N LYS A 10 8.76 -23.74 -17.38
CA LYS A 10 9.44 -22.68 -18.13
C LYS A 10 9.05 -22.72 -19.61
N ILE A 11 8.69 -21.55 -20.14
CA ILE A 11 8.46 -21.33 -21.56
C ILE A 11 9.23 -20.10 -22.05
N ASN A 12 9.42 -19.97 -23.37
CA ASN A 12 10.01 -18.77 -23.96
C ASN A 12 9.06 -17.58 -23.87
N VAL A 13 9.59 -16.36 -24.01
CA VAL A 13 8.80 -15.12 -23.91
C VAL A 13 7.75 -15.02 -25.01
N ASP A 14 8.01 -15.56 -26.18
CA ASP A 14 7.15 -15.61 -27.37
C ASP A 14 6.13 -16.76 -27.38
N GLU A 15 6.34 -17.78 -26.52
CA GLU A 15 5.41 -18.92 -26.44
C GLU A 15 4.10 -18.55 -25.71
N SER A 16 2.99 -19.12 -26.18
CA SER A 16 1.66 -19.03 -25.56
C SER A 16 1.64 -19.76 -24.21
N VAL A 17 0.75 -19.33 -23.34
CA VAL A 17 0.50 -20.00 -22.04
C VAL A 17 0.02 -21.45 -22.19
N ASP A 18 -0.60 -21.80 -23.32
CA ASP A 18 -1.04 -23.16 -23.62
C ASP A 18 0.12 -24.16 -23.58
N ILE A 19 1.28 -23.74 -24.07
CA ILE A 19 2.53 -24.53 -23.97
C ILE A 19 2.91 -24.81 -22.51
N ALA A 20 2.64 -23.87 -21.60
CA ALA A 20 2.88 -24.11 -20.17
C ALA A 20 1.92 -25.16 -19.61
N PHE A 21 0.64 -25.15 -19.99
CA PHE A 21 -0.32 -26.19 -19.60
C PHE A 21 0.09 -27.57 -20.14
N GLU A 22 0.44 -27.69 -21.43
CA GLU A 22 0.90 -28.94 -22.02
C GLU A 22 2.16 -29.50 -21.35
N LYS A 23 3.15 -28.64 -21.10
CA LYS A 23 4.37 -29.02 -20.37
C LYS A 23 4.05 -29.50 -18.95
N ALA A 24 3.14 -28.83 -18.25
CA ALA A 24 2.72 -29.20 -16.90
C ALA A 24 2.00 -30.57 -16.87
N ILE A 25 1.12 -30.82 -17.81
CA ILE A 25 0.41 -32.12 -18.00
C ILE A 25 1.41 -33.25 -18.19
N LYS A 26 2.38 -33.06 -19.11
CA LYS A 26 3.42 -34.03 -19.41
C LYS A 26 4.33 -34.28 -18.20
N GLU A 27 4.79 -33.21 -17.53
CA GLU A 27 5.69 -33.31 -16.37
C GLU A 27 5.02 -34.01 -15.18
N ALA A 28 3.77 -33.69 -14.91
CA ALA A 28 2.98 -34.37 -13.87
C ALA A 28 2.52 -35.78 -14.32
N GLY A 29 2.54 -36.08 -15.62
CA GLY A 29 2.06 -37.34 -16.19
C GLY A 29 0.54 -37.51 -15.99
N ILE A 30 -0.22 -36.44 -16.13
CA ILE A 30 -1.69 -36.43 -16.03
C ILE A 30 -2.29 -36.96 -17.33
N ASN A 31 -3.41 -37.66 -17.22
CA ASN A 31 -4.26 -37.96 -18.37
C ASN A 31 -5.27 -36.81 -18.53
N ASN A 32 -5.40 -36.26 -19.73
CA ASN A 32 -6.33 -35.16 -20.02
C ASN A 32 -7.78 -35.47 -19.62
N LYS A 33 -8.19 -36.74 -19.71
CA LYS A 33 -9.54 -37.19 -19.30
C LYS A 33 -9.80 -37.07 -17.79
N ASP A 34 -8.75 -36.98 -16.97
CA ASP A 34 -8.86 -36.84 -15.53
C ASP A 34 -8.92 -35.38 -15.08
N ILE A 35 -8.62 -34.44 -15.97
CA ILE A 35 -8.62 -33.00 -15.67
C ILE A 35 -10.08 -32.52 -15.62
N ILE A 36 -10.44 -31.89 -14.50
CA ILE A 36 -11.74 -31.24 -14.30
C ILE A 36 -11.61 -29.74 -14.57
N GLU A 37 -10.51 -29.14 -14.07
CA GLU A 37 -10.23 -27.71 -14.18
C GLU A 37 -8.71 -27.51 -14.22
N GLN A 38 -8.26 -26.51 -14.96
CA GLN A 38 -6.86 -26.08 -14.99
C GLN A 38 -6.75 -24.58 -14.89
N LYS A 39 -5.71 -24.09 -14.20
CA LYS A 39 -5.47 -22.66 -14.03
C LYS A 39 -4.01 -22.32 -13.76
N ILE A 40 -3.67 -21.07 -14.01
CA ILE A 40 -2.41 -20.51 -13.56
C ILE A 40 -2.51 -20.25 -12.05
N VAL A 41 -1.55 -20.78 -11.27
CA VAL A 41 -1.45 -20.53 -9.83
C VAL A 41 -0.41 -19.45 -9.54
N LYS A 42 0.65 -19.41 -10.36
CA LYS A 42 1.69 -18.37 -10.25
C LYS A 42 2.35 -18.13 -11.60
N TYR A 43 2.65 -16.87 -11.87
CA TYR A 43 3.41 -16.41 -13.03
C TYR A 43 4.52 -15.48 -12.58
N SER A 44 5.69 -15.59 -13.20
CA SER A 44 6.80 -14.66 -13.02
C SER A 44 7.74 -14.69 -14.24
N ILE A 45 8.57 -13.66 -14.37
CA ILE A 45 9.64 -13.59 -15.37
C ILE A 45 10.94 -14.02 -14.70
N ASP A 46 11.65 -14.97 -15.30
CA ASP A 46 13.00 -15.38 -14.92
C ASP A 46 14.01 -14.72 -15.86
N ALA A 47 14.54 -13.55 -15.43
CA ALA A 47 15.51 -12.75 -16.18
C ALA A 47 16.94 -12.84 -15.59
N ARG A 48 17.27 -13.90 -14.84
CA ARG A 48 18.62 -14.10 -14.28
C ARG A 48 19.68 -14.27 -15.38
N HIS A 49 19.28 -14.79 -16.54
CA HIS A 49 20.07 -14.91 -17.74
C HIS A 49 19.45 -14.03 -18.82
N LYS A 50 20.03 -12.86 -19.05
CA LYS A 50 19.48 -11.85 -19.97
C LYS A 50 19.37 -12.35 -21.43
N ASP A 51 20.26 -13.25 -21.84
CA ASP A 51 20.25 -13.87 -23.17
C ASP A 51 19.19 -14.97 -23.34
N SER A 52 18.53 -15.37 -22.24
CA SER A 52 17.56 -16.47 -22.24
C SER A 52 16.47 -16.26 -21.19
N ILE A 53 15.76 -15.13 -21.29
CA ILE A 53 14.64 -14.82 -20.40
C ILE A 53 13.52 -15.83 -20.62
N LYS A 54 12.91 -16.29 -19.54
CA LYS A 54 11.80 -17.26 -19.55
C LYS A 54 10.62 -16.73 -18.78
N LYS A 55 9.42 -17.10 -19.23
CA LYS A 55 8.21 -17.06 -18.42
C LYS A 55 8.18 -18.31 -17.55
N LEU A 56 7.98 -18.14 -16.26
CA LEU A 56 7.96 -19.21 -15.26
C LEU A 56 6.56 -19.33 -14.64
N TYR A 57 5.97 -20.51 -14.77
CA TYR A 57 4.62 -20.81 -14.28
C TYR A 57 4.62 -21.86 -13.18
N THR A 58 3.62 -21.75 -12.31
CA THR A 58 3.06 -22.86 -11.54
C THR A 58 1.63 -23.06 -12.02
N ILE A 59 1.32 -24.27 -12.51
CA ILE A 59 0.01 -24.62 -13.03
C ILE A 59 -0.73 -25.49 -12.00
N GLY A 60 -2.00 -25.18 -11.75
CA GLY A 60 -2.89 -25.92 -10.90
C GLY A 60 -3.88 -26.78 -11.72
N PHE A 61 -4.13 -28.00 -11.26
CA PHE A 61 -5.14 -28.88 -11.83
C PHE A 61 -6.04 -29.44 -10.74
N LYS A 62 -7.36 -29.36 -10.94
CA LYS A 62 -8.33 -30.14 -10.19
C LYS A 62 -8.58 -31.43 -10.96
N ILE A 63 -8.34 -32.56 -10.34
CA ILE A 63 -8.37 -33.87 -11.02
C ILE A 63 -9.15 -34.92 -10.22
N LYS A 64 -9.62 -35.94 -10.93
CA LYS A 64 -10.39 -37.05 -10.35
C LYS A 64 -9.51 -37.89 -9.43
N LYS A 65 -8.34 -38.33 -9.93
CA LYS A 65 -7.40 -39.21 -9.21
C LYS A 65 -5.96 -38.84 -9.58
N TYR A 66 -5.05 -38.90 -8.60
CA TYR A 66 -3.61 -38.74 -8.81
C TYR A 66 -2.83 -39.53 -7.76
N ASN A 67 -1.99 -40.45 -8.22
CA ASN A 67 -1.22 -41.37 -7.37
C ASN A 67 0.27 -41.38 -7.72
N LYS A 68 0.76 -40.36 -8.47
CA LYS A 68 2.16 -40.29 -8.89
C LYS A 68 2.95 -39.40 -7.93
N ASN A 69 4.20 -39.76 -7.64
CA ASN A 69 5.14 -38.92 -6.94
C ASN A 69 6.11 -38.32 -7.95
N ARG A 70 6.13 -36.98 -8.08
CA ARG A 70 6.98 -36.24 -9.01
C ARG A 70 7.59 -35.05 -8.28
N LYS A 71 8.85 -34.74 -8.59
CA LYS A 71 9.67 -33.72 -7.88
C LYS A 71 9.03 -32.32 -7.85
N ASN A 72 8.40 -31.91 -8.94
CA ASN A 72 7.83 -30.55 -9.08
C ASN A 72 6.30 -30.52 -8.86
N VAL A 73 5.71 -31.60 -8.32
CA VAL A 73 4.27 -31.74 -8.13
C VAL A 73 3.94 -31.79 -6.64
N VAL A 74 3.08 -30.87 -6.22
CA VAL A 74 2.48 -30.85 -4.88
C VAL A 74 1.04 -31.31 -4.98
N VAL A 75 0.66 -32.30 -4.18
CA VAL A 75 -0.70 -32.86 -4.15
C VAL A 75 -1.40 -32.39 -2.88
N LEU A 76 -2.58 -31.83 -3.04
CA LEU A 76 -3.44 -31.35 -1.96
C LEU A 76 -4.80 -32.06 -2.04
N ASP A 77 -5.45 -32.27 -0.90
CA ASP A 77 -6.79 -32.86 -0.86
C ASP A 77 -7.83 -31.96 -1.52
N ARG A 78 -7.67 -30.65 -1.34
CA ARG A 78 -8.47 -29.62 -2.01
C ARG A 78 -7.62 -28.37 -2.25
N GLU A 79 -8.10 -27.47 -3.11
CA GLU A 79 -7.52 -26.14 -3.23
C GLU A 79 -7.70 -25.38 -1.92
N PRO A 80 -6.63 -24.74 -1.37
CA PRO A 80 -6.76 -23.93 -0.18
C PRO A 80 -7.65 -22.71 -0.45
N GLU A 81 -8.64 -22.49 0.40
CA GLU A 81 -9.54 -21.34 0.37
C GLU A 81 -9.60 -20.67 1.74
N TYR A 82 -10.02 -19.41 1.78
CA TYR A 82 -10.33 -18.74 3.02
C TYR A 82 -11.63 -19.29 3.58
N GLU A 83 -11.60 -19.72 4.84
CA GLU A 83 -12.76 -20.29 5.52
C GLU A 83 -12.92 -19.64 6.89
N PHE A 84 -13.96 -18.86 7.05
CA PHE A 84 -14.36 -18.30 8.34
C PHE A 84 -15.86 -18.11 8.39
N VAL A 85 -16.48 -18.53 9.47
CA VAL A 85 -17.91 -18.33 9.74
C VAL A 85 -18.04 -17.70 11.12
N PRO A 86 -18.71 -16.53 11.26
CA PRO A 86 -18.99 -15.93 12.55
C PRO A 86 -19.81 -16.87 13.43
N ARG A 87 -19.39 -17.01 14.70
CA ARG A 87 -20.05 -17.89 15.70
C ARG A 87 -20.16 -17.20 17.05
N GLY A 88 -19.95 -15.88 17.11
CA GLY A 88 -20.05 -15.10 18.32
C GLY A 88 -21.45 -15.14 18.92
N THR A 89 -21.53 -15.11 20.24
CA THR A 89 -22.79 -15.23 21.01
C THR A 89 -23.16 -13.95 21.74
N GLU A 90 -22.20 -13.02 21.93
CA GLU A 90 -22.51 -11.73 22.54
C GLU A 90 -23.37 -10.88 21.60
N LYS A 91 -24.47 -10.31 22.09
CA LYS A 91 -25.31 -9.42 21.27
C LYS A 91 -24.61 -8.08 21.06
N LEU A 92 -24.46 -7.65 19.81
CA LEU A 92 -24.14 -6.27 19.50
C LEU A 92 -25.39 -5.41 19.74
N LYS A 93 -25.27 -4.44 20.66
CA LYS A 93 -26.36 -3.48 20.93
C LYS A 93 -26.51 -2.48 19.79
N ASN A 94 -25.39 -2.10 19.19
CA ASN A 94 -25.30 -1.08 18.14
C ASN A 94 -24.47 -1.60 16.97
N ARG A 95 -24.62 -0.96 15.83
CA ARG A 95 -23.84 -1.26 14.62
C ARG A 95 -22.35 -0.93 14.85
N PRO A 96 -21.41 -1.77 14.38
CA PRO A 96 -19.99 -1.44 14.46
C PRO A 96 -19.67 -0.22 13.59
N VAL A 97 -18.86 0.69 14.13
CA VAL A 97 -18.36 1.88 13.44
C VAL A 97 -16.94 1.62 12.95
N ILE A 98 -16.62 2.06 11.73
CA ILE A 98 -15.28 2.03 11.15
C ILE A 98 -14.90 3.46 10.78
N VAL A 99 -13.78 3.94 11.32
CA VAL A 99 -13.25 5.27 11.02
C VAL A 99 -12.10 5.13 10.04
N GLY A 100 -12.30 5.65 8.82
CA GLY A 100 -11.40 5.54 7.68
C GLY A 100 -11.76 4.41 6.72
N PHE A 101 -11.77 4.72 5.42
CA PHE A 101 -12.09 3.78 4.34
C PHE A 101 -10.87 3.52 3.43
N GLY A 102 -9.67 3.44 4.04
CA GLY A 102 -8.47 2.84 3.45
C GLY A 102 -8.52 1.31 3.50
N PRO A 103 -7.47 0.58 3.05
CA PRO A 103 -7.52 -0.87 2.89
C PRO A 103 -7.94 -1.65 4.15
N ALA A 104 -7.53 -1.22 5.35
CA ALA A 104 -7.93 -1.87 6.60
C ALA A 104 -9.43 -1.70 6.87
N GLY A 105 -9.93 -0.46 6.84
CA GLY A 105 -11.36 -0.18 7.06
C GLY A 105 -12.24 -0.74 5.95
N MET A 106 -11.77 -0.69 4.71
CA MET A 106 -12.47 -1.22 3.54
C MET A 106 -12.70 -2.74 3.65
N PHE A 107 -11.67 -3.52 3.96
CA PHE A 107 -11.81 -4.98 4.10
C PHE A 107 -12.54 -5.38 5.39
N CYS A 108 -12.34 -4.67 6.50
CA CYS A 108 -13.14 -4.89 7.70
C CYS A 108 -14.63 -4.64 7.41
N GLY A 109 -14.97 -3.50 6.79
CA GLY A 109 -16.33 -3.12 6.44
C GLY A 109 -16.97 -4.05 5.41
N TYR A 110 -16.21 -4.47 4.38
CA TYR A 110 -16.66 -5.41 3.36
C TYR A 110 -17.07 -6.77 3.97
N MET A 111 -16.20 -7.32 4.83
CA MET A 111 -16.46 -8.59 5.50
C MET A 111 -17.62 -8.46 6.49
N LEU A 112 -17.67 -7.40 7.30
CA LEU A 112 -18.80 -7.16 8.21
C LEU A 112 -20.12 -7.05 7.44
N ALA A 113 -20.15 -6.34 6.32
CA ALA A 113 -21.34 -6.21 5.48
C ALA A 113 -21.74 -7.55 4.84
N MET A 114 -20.76 -8.33 4.33
CA MET A 114 -21.00 -9.67 3.77
C MET A 114 -21.71 -10.59 4.75
N TYR A 115 -21.36 -10.52 6.03
CA TYR A 115 -21.94 -11.35 7.10
C TYR A 115 -23.10 -10.70 7.86
N GLY A 116 -23.64 -9.58 7.36
CA GLY A 116 -24.87 -8.96 7.86
C GLY A 116 -24.72 -8.08 9.09
N TYR A 117 -23.50 -7.62 9.43
CA TYR A 117 -23.28 -6.70 10.58
C TYR A 117 -23.64 -5.25 10.27
N LYS A 118 -23.98 -4.90 9.03
CA LYS A 118 -24.44 -3.57 8.61
C LYS A 118 -23.54 -2.42 9.14
N PRO A 119 -22.21 -2.40 8.86
CA PRO A 119 -21.29 -1.44 9.48
C PRO A 119 -21.63 0.01 9.11
N ILE A 120 -21.22 0.96 9.97
CA ILE A 120 -21.24 2.39 9.70
C ILE A 120 -19.79 2.81 9.41
N ILE A 121 -19.54 3.40 8.26
CA ILE A 121 -18.21 3.84 7.84
C ILE A 121 -18.17 5.37 7.82
N VAL A 122 -17.16 5.93 8.52
CA VAL A 122 -16.90 7.37 8.58
C VAL A 122 -15.59 7.62 7.85
N GLU A 123 -15.64 8.39 6.75
CA GLU A 123 -14.47 8.77 5.95
C GLU A 123 -14.38 10.30 5.87
N ARG A 124 -13.22 10.86 6.31
CA ARG A 124 -13.05 12.32 6.36
C ARG A 124 -13.07 12.97 4.99
N GLY A 125 -12.57 12.27 3.98
CA GLY A 125 -12.53 12.81 2.62
C GLY A 125 -13.71 12.38 1.77
N SER A 126 -13.69 12.86 0.54
CA SER A 126 -14.77 12.70 -0.41
C SER A 126 -14.80 11.30 -1.04
N LYS A 127 -15.94 10.96 -1.66
CA LYS A 127 -16.07 9.82 -2.57
C LYS A 127 -15.05 9.92 -3.69
N VAL A 128 -14.59 8.78 -4.20
CA VAL A 128 -13.45 8.70 -5.13
C VAL A 128 -13.61 9.58 -6.37
N ASP A 129 -14.81 9.70 -6.94
CA ASP A 129 -15.04 10.55 -8.13
C ASP A 129 -14.82 12.05 -7.83
N GLN A 130 -15.22 12.52 -6.65
CA GLN A 130 -15.00 13.91 -6.22
C GLN A 130 -13.55 14.11 -5.76
N ARG A 131 -13.00 13.12 -5.06
CA ARG A 131 -11.61 13.11 -4.62
C ARG A 131 -10.63 13.26 -5.78
N LEU A 132 -10.84 12.54 -6.90
CA LEU A 132 -10.05 12.69 -8.12
C LEU A 132 -10.01 14.14 -8.61
N LYS A 133 -11.16 14.83 -8.67
CA LYS A 133 -11.24 16.23 -9.10
C LYS A 133 -10.48 17.16 -8.14
N LYS A 134 -10.61 16.98 -6.83
CA LYS A 134 -9.90 17.78 -5.83
C LYS A 134 -8.38 17.60 -5.92
N ILE A 135 -7.92 16.38 -6.20
CA ILE A 135 -6.50 16.07 -6.36
C ILE A 135 -5.96 16.69 -7.66
N GLU A 136 -6.70 16.62 -8.78
CA GLU A 136 -6.32 17.26 -10.03
C GLU A 136 -6.27 18.78 -9.89
N GLU A 137 -7.24 19.39 -9.17
CA GLU A 137 -7.22 20.81 -8.81
C GLU A 137 -5.97 21.14 -7.99
N PHE A 138 -5.65 20.35 -6.97
CA PHE A 138 -4.45 20.55 -6.17
C PHE A 138 -3.16 20.47 -7.00
N TRP A 139 -3.02 19.46 -7.85
CA TRP A 139 -1.82 19.31 -8.68
C TRP A 139 -1.65 20.42 -9.72
N SER A 140 -2.75 20.96 -10.24
CA SER A 140 -2.71 22.03 -11.25
C SER A 140 -2.57 23.43 -10.65
N THR A 141 -3.24 23.69 -9.53
CA THR A 141 -3.33 25.05 -8.95
C THR A 141 -2.47 25.23 -7.70
N GLY A 142 -2.22 24.18 -6.94
CA GLY A 142 -1.61 24.21 -5.60
C GLY A 142 -2.63 24.37 -4.47
N LYS A 143 -3.94 24.42 -4.77
CA LYS A 143 -5.01 24.55 -3.76
C LYS A 143 -5.29 23.22 -3.11
N LEU A 144 -4.78 23.03 -1.89
CA LEU A 144 -4.96 21.81 -1.10
C LEU A 144 -6.31 21.82 -0.36
N ASP A 145 -7.04 20.70 -0.45
CA ASP A 145 -8.11 20.34 0.49
C ASP A 145 -7.52 19.41 1.57
N GLU A 146 -7.43 19.88 2.82
CA GLU A 146 -6.79 19.13 3.91
C GLU A 146 -7.59 17.87 4.30
N ASN A 147 -8.89 17.81 4.00
CA ASN A 147 -9.74 16.68 4.31
C ASN A 147 -9.89 15.69 3.14
N SER A 148 -9.61 16.10 1.90
CA SER A 148 -9.76 15.23 0.73
C SER A 148 -8.62 15.42 -0.27
N ASN A 149 -7.62 14.55 -0.23
CA ASN A 149 -6.36 14.67 -0.98
C ASN A 149 -5.75 13.28 -1.27
N VAL A 150 -4.46 13.21 -1.57
CA VAL A 150 -3.77 11.92 -1.84
C VAL A 150 -3.76 11.00 -0.61
N GLN A 151 -3.82 11.54 0.61
CA GLN A 151 -3.79 10.75 1.86
C GLN A 151 -5.20 10.36 2.34
N PHE A 152 -6.17 11.25 2.19
CA PHE A 152 -7.52 11.13 2.72
C PHE A 152 -8.57 11.05 1.63
N GLY A 153 -9.62 10.28 1.91
CA GLY A 153 -10.75 10.04 1.02
C GLY A 153 -10.95 8.56 0.71
N GLU A 154 -12.03 8.24 0.04
CA GLU A 154 -12.44 6.88 -0.31
C GLU A 154 -11.29 6.06 -0.90
N GLY A 155 -10.95 4.93 -0.26
CA GLY A 155 -9.84 4.03 -0.61
C GLY A 155 -8.50 4.36 0.03
N GLY A 156 -8.38 5.50 0.76
CA GLY A 156 -7.16 5.93 1.46
C GLY A 156 -6.00 6.25 0.51
N ALA A 157 -4.79 6.40 1.06
CA ALA A 157 -3.58 6.72 0.29
C ALA A 157 -3.22 5.65 -0.77
N GLY A 158 -3.62 4.40 -0.55
CA GLY A 158 -3.38 3.29 -1.48
C GLY A 158 -3.96 3.51 -2.88
N THR A 159 -5.06 4.25 -3.02
CA THR A 159 -5.71 4.55 -4.30
C THR A 159 -4.80 5.33 -5.25
N PHE A 160 -3.96 6.22 -4.72
CA PHE A 160 -3.03 7.06 -5.50
C PHE A 160 -1.58 6.54 -5.36
N SER A 161 -1.38 5.26 -5.62
CA SER A 161 -0.09 4.57 -5.59
C SER A 161 0.10 3.70 -6.84
N ASP A 162 1.18 2.95 -6.92
CA ASP A 162 1.33 1.90 -7.94
C ASP A 162 0.35 0.73 -7.72
N GLY A 163 -0.32 0.66 -6.55
CA GLY A 163 -1.25 -0.41 -6.25
C GLY A 163 -0.61 -1.78 -6.12
N LYS A 164 0.62 -1.85 -5.60
CA LYS A 164 1.30 -3.13 -5.33
C LYS A 164 0.56 -3.92 -4.26
N LEU A 165 0.32 -5.19 -4.56
CA LEU A 165 -0.37 -6.11 -3.66
C LEU A 165 0.57 -7.15 -3.03
N ASN A 166 1.90 -6.99 -3.22
CA ASN A 166 2.88 -7.85 -2.56
C ASN A 166 2.92 -7.60 -1.05
N THR A 167 3.04 -8.67 -0.28
CA THR A 167 3.20 -8.61 1.18
C THR A 167 4.21 -9.66 1.65
N GLY A 168 4.92 -9.36 2.73
CA GLY A 168 5.78 -10.31 3.44
C GLY A 168 5.07 -11.10 4.54
N ILE A 169 3.77 -10.92 4.72
CA ILE A 169 3.00 -11.62 5.75
C ILE A 169 2.95 -13.12 5.45
N LYS A 170 3.24 -13.94 6.46
CA LYS A 170 2.99 -15.38 6.41
C LYS A 170 1.51 -15.62 6.67
N ASP A 171 0.78 -16.04 5.64
CA ASP A 171 -0.66 -16.24 5.67
C ASP A 171 -1.00 -17.72 5.56
N LYS A 172 -1.45 -18.31 6.66
CA LYS A 172 -1.88 -19.71 6.73
C LYS A 172 -3.36 -19.90 6.41
N GLU A 173 -4.14 -18.82 6.51
CA GLU A 173 -5.60 -18.85 6.38
C GLU A 173 -6.09 -18.33 5.01
N ASN A 174 -5.20 -18.19 4.03
CA ASN A 174 -5.51 -17.70 2.68
C ASN A 174 -6.19 -16.32 2.60
N ARG A 175 -5.95 -15.42 3.55
CA ARG A 175 -6.48 -14.05 3.52
C ARG A 175 -5.92 -13.25 2.36
N ILE A 176 -4.65 -13.48 1.94
CA ILE A 176 -4.06 -12.88 0.75
C ILE A 176 -4.91 -13.21 -0.48
N ASN A 177 -5.26 -14.47 -0.65
CA ASN A 177 -6.08 -14.91 -1.78
C ASN A 177 -7.49 -14.29 -1.73
N LEU A 178 -8.09 -14.19 -0.54
CA LEU A 178 -9.36 -13.48 -0.34
C LEU A 178 -9.25 -12.01 -0.79
N VAL A 179 -8.20 -11.29 -0.39
CA VAL A 179 -7.96 -9.89 -0.79
C VAL A 179 -7.89 -9.77 -2.32
N LEU A 180 -7.10 -10.61 -2.98
CA LEU A 180 -6.95 -10.59 -4.44
C LEU A 180 -8.25 -10.93 -5.15
N LYS A 181 -8.97 -11.98 -4.71
CA LYS A 181 -10.29 -12.36 -5.26
C LYS A 181 -11.30 -11.23 -5.10
N THR A 182 -11.38 -10.63 -3.92
CA THR A 182 -12.28 -9.48 -3.67
C THR A 182 -11.97 -8.32 -4.61
N PHE A 183 -10.70 -8.02 -4.88
CA PHE A 183 -10.36 -6.98 -5.85
C PHE A 183 -10.79 -7.34 -7.27
N VAL A 184 -10.62 -8.59 -7.71
CA VAL A 184 -11.06 -9.05 -9.03
C VAL A 184 -12.59 -8.99 -9.15
N GLU A 185 -13.32 -9.46 -8.15
CA GLU A 185 -14.80 -9.39 -8.10
C GLU A 185 -15.32 -7.95 -8.17
N ASN A 186 -14.50 -6.97 -7.74
CA ASN A 186 -14.82 -5.54 -7.78
C ASN A 186 -14.19 -4.78 -8.96
N GLY A 187 -13.59 -5.46 -9.94
CA GLY A 187 -13.18 -4.88 -11.22
C GLY A 187 -11.67 -4.82 -11.47
N ALA A 188 -10.84 -5.39 -10.61
CA ALA A 188 -9.42 -5.58 -10.94
C ALA A 188 -9.24 -6.71 -11.97
N LYS A 189 -8.13 -6.70 -12.71
CA LYS A 189 -7.81 -7.71 -13.69
C LYS A 189 -7.47 -9.05 -13.01
N GLU A 190 -7.86 -10.17 -13.60
CA GLU A 190 -7.63 -11.53 -13.07
C GLU A 190 -6.15 -11.89 -12.88
N ASN A 191 -5.24 -11.27 -13.65
CA ASN A 191 -3.82 -11.56 -13.56
C ASN A 191 -3.23 -11.33 -12.16
N ILE A 192 -3.82 -10.45 -11.34
CA ILE A 192 -3.37 -10.23 -9.97
C ILE A 192 -3.47 -11.49 -9.10
N LEU A 193 -4.33 -12.46 -9.45
CA LEU A 193 -4.48 -13.71 -8.72
C LEU A 193 -3.25 -14.61 -8.81
N TYR A 194 -2.44 -14.46 -9.87
CA TYR A 194 -1.32 -15.34 -10.14
C TYR A 194 0.00 -14.63 -10.42
N ASP A 195 0.01 -13.33 -10.66
CA ASP A 195 1.25 -12.59 -10.85
C ASP A 195 2.10 -12.62 -9.56
N ALA A 196 3.39 -12.91 -9.69
CA ALA A 196 4.32 -12.89 -8.56
C ALA A 196 4.54 -11.48 -7.98
N LYS A 197 4.26 -10.45 -8.77
CA LYS A 197 4.32 -9.04 -8.38
C LYS A 197 3.02 -8.33 -8.79
N PRO A 198 1.87 -8.72 -8.19
CA PRO A 198 0.58 -8.18 -8.58
C PRO A 198 0.48 -6.69 -8.29
N HIS A 199 -0.08 -5.95 -9.24
CA HIS A 199 -0.40 -4.53 -9.08
C HIS A 199 -1.69 -4.20 -9.80
N VAL A 200 -2.35 -3.13 -9.38
CA VAL A 200 -3.64 -2.72 -9.95
C VAL A 200 -3.52 -1.41 -10.73
N GLY A 201 -2.83 -0.40 -10.17
CA GLY A 201 -2.75 0.96 -10.72
C GLY A 201 -3.90 1.85 -10.25
N THR A 202 -3.65 3.15 -10.18
CA THR A 202 -4.60 4.16 -9.65
C THR A 202 -5.92 4.19 -10.41
N ASP A 203 -5.89 4.06 -11.73
CA ASP A 203 -7.07 4.05 -12.61
C ASP A 203 -8.05 2.91 -12.28
N ILE A 204 -7.54 1.72 -12.07
CA ILE A 204 -8.36 0.55 -11.74
C ILE A 204 -8.75 0.54 -10.26
N LEU A 205 -7.84 0.95 -9.35
CA LEU A 205 -8.15 1.02 -7.92
C LEU A 205 -9.33 1.93 -7.62
N SER A 206 -9.46 3.05 -8.34
CA SER A 206 -10.61 3.96 -8.20
C SER A 206 -11.95 3.26 -8.50
N VAL A 207 -11.97 2.38 -9.49
CA VAL A 207 -13.16 1.57 -9.84
C VAL A 207 -13.42 0.52 -8.77
N VAL A 208 -12.40 -0.21 -8.35
CA VAL A 208 -12.50 -1.28 -7.33
C VAL A 208 -13.05 -0.73 -6.03
N VAL A 209 -12.49 0.37 -5.53
CA VAL A 209 -12.90 1.01 -4.28
C VAL A 209 -14.37 1.44 -4.34
N LYS A 210 -14.80 2.07 -5.43
CA LYS A 210 -16.18 2.47 -5.67
C LYS A 210 -17.14 1.27 -5.67
N ASN A 211 -16.74 0.16 -6.29
CA ASN A 211 -17.57 -1.04 -6.34
C ASN A 211 -17.66 -1.72 -4.97
N MET A 212 -16.56 -1.77 -4.21
CA MET A 212 -16.58 -2.29 -2.84
C MET A 212 -17.50 -1.48 -1.93
N ARG A 213 -17.50 -0.13 -2.05
CA ARG A 213 -18.48 0.72 -1.34
C ARG A 213 -19.91 0.35 -1.70
N LYS A 214 -20.24 0.29 -3.00
CA LYS A 214 -21.58 -0.08 -3.45
C LYS A 214 -22.02 -1.44 -2.93
N TYR A 215 -21.11 -2.42 -2.87
CA TYR A 215 -21.40 -3.71 -2.27
C TYR A 215 -21.75 -3.58 -0.78
N ILE A 216 -20.97 -2.82 0.00
CA ILE A 216 -21.23 -2.59 1.42
C ILE A 216 -22.61 -1.90 1.60
N GLU A 217 -22.90 -0.86 0.81
CA GLU A 217 -24.20 -0.16 0.80
C GLU A 217 -25.35 -1.14 0.49
N SER A 218 -25.19 -2.01 -0.51
CA SER A 218 -26.21 -3.01 -0.89
C SER A 218 -26.49 -4.06 0.20
N LYS A 219 -25.55 -4.22 1.14
CA LYS A 219 -25.68 -5.11 2.31
C LYS A 219 -26.12 -4.36 3.59
N GLY A 220 -26.61 -3.13 3.45
CA GLY A 220 -27.12 -2.32 4.56
C GLY A 220 -26.04 -1.55 5.34
N GLY A 221 -24.80 -1.46 4.84
CA GLY A 221 -23.81 -0.55 5.38
C GLY A 221 -24.14 0.92 5.09
N THR A 222 -23.68 1.82 5.95
CA THR A 222 -23.92 3.26 5.83
C THR A 222 -22.59 3.99 5.76
N PHE A 223 -22.49 5.04 4.92
CA PHE A 223 -21.29 5.85 4.79
C PHE A 223 -21.54 7.31 5.13
N TYR A 224 -20.65 7.89 5.92
CA TYR A 224 -20.49 9.32 6.15
C TYR A 224 -19.20 9.76 5.47
N PHE A 225 -19.32 10.42 4.33
CA PHE A 225 -18.20 11.04 3.62
C PHE A 225 -18.07 12.51 3.98
N ASP A 226 -16.91 13.11 3.69
CA ASP A 226 -16.58 14.48 4.06
C ASP A 226 -16.84 14.75 5.56
N THR A 227 -16.65 13.70 6.38
CA THR A 227 -16.98 13.67 7.81
C THR A 227 -15.88 12.97 8.57
N GLU A 228 -15.36 13.58 9.60
CA GLU A 228 -14.33 13.02 10.46
C GLU A 228 -14.84 12.70 11.87
N MET A 229 -14.19 11.74 12.52
CA MET A 229 -14.36 11.49 13.94
C MET A 229 -13.57 12.53 14.73
N THR A 230 -14.27 13.36 15.51
CA THR A 230 -13.67 14.44 16.29
C THR A 230 -13.45 14.08 17.76
N ASP A 231 -14.22 13.10 18.27
CA ASP A 231 -14.15 12.68 19.67
C ASP A 231 -14.80 11.30 19.86
N PHE A 232 -14.67 10.74 21.07
CA PHE A 232 -15.41 9.57 21.50
C PHE A 232 -15.73 9.65 23.00
N THR A 233 -16.78 8.96 23.43
CA THR A 233 -17.20 8.88 24.83
C THR A 233 -17.00 7.48 25.39
N THR A 234 -16.62 7.41 26.66
CA THR A 234 -16.39 6.15 27.38
C THR A 234 -17.07 6.16 28.74
N GLU A 235 -17.43 4.99 29.21
CA GLU A 235 -17.85 4.75 30.58
C GLU A 235 -17.15 3.52 31.13
N ASN A 236 -16.46 3.64 32.26
CA ASN A 236 -15.64 2.56 32.84
C ASN A 236 -14.65 1.92 31.84
N ASN A 237 -13.94 2.74 31.06
CA ASN A 237 -13.03 2.32 30.00
C ASN A 237 -13.67 1.45 28.89
N VAL A 238 -14.98 1.57 28.68
CA VAL A 238 -15.71 0.94 27.59
C VAL A 238 -16.28 2.02 26.67
N LEU A 239 -16.06 1.87 25.38
CA LEU A 239 -16.58 2.77 24.34
C LEU A 239 -18.12 2.82 24.39
N LYS A 240 -18.69 4.01 24.28
CA LYS A 240 -20.14 4.26 24.22
C LYS A 240 -20.58 4.88 22.91
N ALA A 241 -19.86 5.89 22.45
CA ALA A 241 -20.18 6.57 21.20
C ALA A 241 -18.96 7.23 20.57
N VAL A 242 -19.09 7.56 19.29
CA VAL A 242 -18.16 8.40 18.54
C VAL A 242 -18.86 9.69 18.11
N LYS A 243 -18.13 10.81 18.17
CA LYS A 243 -18.63 12.13 17.74
C LYS A 243 -18.05 12.50 16.40
N LEU A 244 -18.87 13.08 15.55
CA LEU A 244 -18.53 13.43 14.18
C LEU A 244 -18.45 14.94 13.99
N SER A 245 -17.69 15.37 12.96
CA SER A 245 -17.51 16.79 12.62
C SER A 245 -18.80 17.50 12.18
N ASN A 246 -19.81 16.76 11.74
CA ASN A 246 -21.14 17.28 11.42
C ASN A 246 -22.05 17.50 12.64
N GLY A 247 -21.54 17.23 13.86
CA GLY A 247 -22.25 17.36 15.13
C GLY A 247 -23.06 16.13 15.56
N GLU A 248 -23.11 15.08 14.74
CA GLU A 248 -23.78 13.83 15.12
C GLU A 248 -22.93 13.03 16.12
N GLU A 249 -23.62 12.27 16.98
CA GLU A 249 -23.02 11.28 17.87
C GLU A 249 -23.61 9.91 17.55
N ILE A 250 -22.73 8.94 17.26
CA ILE A 250 -23.14 7.58 16.92
C ILE A 250 -22.84 6.67 18.12
N GLU A 251 -23.88 6.15 18.73
CA GLU A 251 -23.75 5.14 19.77
C GLU A 251 -23.16 3.85 19.18
N THR A 252 -22.10 3.36 19.79
CA THR A 252 -21.46 2.09 19.40
C THR A 252 -20.60 1.54 20.52
N ASN A 253 -20.55 0.21 20.59
CA ASN A 253 -19.63 -0.50 21.48
C ASN A 253 -18.39 -1.02 20.74
N ILE A 254 -18.32 -0.84 19.41
CA ILE A 254 -17.19 -1.25 18.57
C ILE A 254 -16.88 -0.13 17.57
N CYS A 255 -15.69 0.45 17.71
CA CYS A 255 -15.13 1.39 16.76
C CYS A 255 -13.75 0.91 16.28
N VAL A 256 -13.62 0.66 14.98
CA VAL A 256 -12.35 0.29 14.33
C VAL A 256 -11.68 1.55 13.83
N LEU A 257 -10.51 1.89 14.40
CA LEU A 257 -9.71 3.05 14.02
C LEU A 257 -8.76 2.71 12.86
N ALA A 258 -9.24 2.81 11.64
CA ALA A 258 -8.49 2.56 10.40
C ALA A 258 -8.03 3.88 9.72
N ILE A 259 -7.57 4.84 10.53
CA ILE A 259 -7.36 6.26 10.19
C ILE A 259 -6.20 6.56 9.24
N GLY A 260 -5.32 5.58 8.96
CA GLY A 260 -4.11 5.80 8.15
C GLY A 260 -3.02 6.57 8.90
N HIS A 261 -1.81 6.61 8.31
CA HIS A 261 -0.63 7.20 8.98
C HIS A 261 -0.59 8.74 8.94
N SER A 262 -1.48 9.40 8.21
CA SER A 262 -1.47 10.86 8.02
C SER A 262 -2.51 11.62 8.86
N ALA A 263 -3.40 10.92 9.60
CA ALA A 263 -4.43 11.53 10.45
C ALA A 263 -3.86 12.05 11.77
N ARG A 264 -3.00 13.07 11.69
CA ARG A 264 -2.19 13.59 12.80
C ARG A 264 -3.03 14.26 13.87
N ASP A 265 -4.05 14.97 13.49
CA ASP A 265 -5.09 15.55 14.34
C ASP A 265 -5.83 14.47 15.15
N THR A 266 -6.19 13.38 14.49
CA THR A 266 -6.81 12.23 15.16
C THR A 266 -5.84 11.56 16.13
N PHE A 267 -4.52 11.42 15.78
CA PHE A 267 -3.52 10.94 16.73
C PHE A 267 -3.44 11.84 17.97
N GLU A 268 -3.44 13.16 17.80
CA GLU A 268 -3.44 14.12 18.89
C GLU A 268 -4.69 13.98 19.76
N MET A 269 -5.87 13.88 19.14
CA MET A 269 -7.15 13.72 19.82
C MET A 269 -7.17 12.45 20.69
N ILE A 270 -6.86 11.28 20.12
CA ILE A 270 -6.90 10.01 20.87
C ILE A 270 -5.81 9.93 21.93
N PHE A 271 -4.63 10.53 21.70
CA PHE A 271 -3.58 10.65 22.72
C PHE A 271 -4.06 11.48 23.91
N ASN A 272 -4.67 12.63 23.66
CA ASN A 272 -5.24 13.50 24.71
C ASN A 272 -6.39 12.84 25.48
N LYS A 273 -7.03 11.84 24.89
CA LYS A 273 -8.05 10.99 25.55
C LYS A 273 -7.44 9.81 26.32
N GLY A 274 -6.11 9.73 26.42
CA GLY A 274 -5.40 8.73 27.21
C GLY A 274 -5.26 7.37 26.52
N ILE A 275 -5.36 7.31 25.18
CA ILE A 275 -5.06 6.09 24.43
C ILE A 275 -3.54 5.87 24.41
N ASN A 276 -3.12 4.66 24.78
CA ASN A 276 -1.71 4.28 24.85
C ASN A 276 -1.07 4.24 23.48
N MET A 277 0.03 5.00 23.33
CA MET A 277 0.78 5.11 22.08
C MET A 277 2.28 5.04 22.35
N GLU A 278 3.04 4.60 21.36
CA GLU A 278 4.51 4.60 21.37
C GLU A 278 5.09 5.11 20.06
N GLN A 279 6.32 5.60 20.14
CA GLN A 279 7.11 6.00 18.97
C GLN A 279 7.45 4.76 18.13
N LYS A 280 7.42 4.92 16.81
CA LYS A 280 7.78 3.86 15.87
C LYS A 280 8.83 4.35 14.88
N PRO A 281 9.88 3.56 14.54
CA PRO A 281 10.82 3.90 13.48
C PRO A 281 10.13 3.93 12.12
N PHE A 282 10.62 4.81 11.24
CA PHE A 282 10.23 4.89 9.83
C PHE A 282 11.44 5.25 8.96
N ALA A 283 11.25 5.70 7.74
CA ALA A 283 12.34 6.14 6.87
C ALA A 283 11.98 7.43 6.15
N ILE A 284 13.00 8.22 5.83
CA ILE A 284 12.87 9.51 5.13
C ILE A 284 13.90 9.60 4.02
N GLY A 285 13.61 10.39 3.02
CA GLY A 285 14.55 10.66 1.94
C GLY A 285 13.95 11.44 0.79
N VAL A 286 14.35 11.05 -0.40
CA VAL A 286 13.96 11.68 -1.66
C VAL A 286 13.32 10.65 -2.58
N ARG A 287 12.59 11.12 -3.57
CA ARG A 287 12.14 10.29 -4.69
C ARG A 287 13.03 10.58 -5.90
N VAL A 288 13.56 9.51 -6.51
CA VAL A 288 14.45 9.60 -7.67
C VAL A 288 13.72 9.13 -8.92
N GLU A 289 14.03 9.78 -10.06
CA GLU A 289 13.51 9.42 -11.37
C GLU A 289 14.62 9.03 -12.32
N HIS A 290 14.39 7.92 -13.06
CA HIS A 290 15.24 7.43 -14.13
C HIS A 290 14.39 7.09 -15.35
N PRO A 291 14.89 7.22 -16.59
CA PRO A 291 14.20 6.71 -17.76
C PRO A 291 13.83 5.23 -17.60
N GLN A 292 12.56 4.86 -17.80
CA GLN A 292 12.10 3.47 -17.63
C GLN A 292 12.84 2.52 -18.58
N GLU A 293 13.18 2.99 -19.78
CA GLU A 293 13.94 2.20 -20.75
C GLU A 293 15.33 1.79 -20.22
N LYS A 294 16.04 2.70 -19.52
CA LYS A 294 17.31 2.41 -18.85
C LYS A 294 17.15 1.27 -17.83
N ILE A 295 16.08 1.33 -17.05
CA ILE A 295 15.77 0.29 -16.07
C ILE A 295 15.43 -1.04 -16.76
N ASN A 296 14.63 -1.01 -17.82
CA ASN A 296 14.31 -2.21 -18.62
C ASN A 296 15.58 -2.86 -19.17
N LYS A 297 16.46 -2.07 -19.78
CA LYS A 297 17.74 -2.55 -20.34
C LYS A 297 18.63 -3.13 -19.23
N SER A 298 18.72 -2.48 -18.08
CA SER A 298 19.50 -2.98 -16.95
C SER A 298 18.96 -4.31 -16.40
N GLN A 299 17.62 -4.47 -16.31
CA GLN A 299 17.00 -5.66 -15.72
C GLN A 299 16.85 -6.82 -16.72
N TYR A 300 16.55 -6.53 -17.98
CA TYR A 300 16.26 -7.53 -19.02
C TYR A 300 17.36 -7.68 -20.07
N GLY A 301 18.33 -6.76 -20.14
CA GLY A 301 19.35 -6.72 -21.20
C GLY A 301 18.89 -5.97 -22.46
N PHE A 302 17.60 -5.84 -22.67
CA PHE A 302 16.94 -5.14 -23.79
C PHE A 302 15.58 -4.59 -23.36
N SER A 303 14.98 -3.75 -24.19
CA SER A 303 13.62 -3.25 -23.99
C SER A 303 12.68 -4.09 -24.86
N ASP A 304 11.70 -4.74 -24.22
CA ASP A 304 10.67 -5.55 -24.89
C ASP A 304 9.31 -5.36 -24.20
N ASN A 305 8.35 -4.87 -24.95
CA ASN A 305 7.01 -4.59 -24.42
C ASN A 305 6.27 -5.83 -23.87
N ARG A 306 6.67 -7.04 -24.31
CA ARG A 306 6.11 -8.32 -23.82
C ARG A 306 6.52 -8.63 -22.37
N LEU A 307 7.58 -8.02 -21.86
CA LEU A 307 8.06 -8.18 -20.49
C LEU A 307 7.47 -7.14 -19.52
N GLY A 308 6.87 -6.09 -20.08
CA GLY A 308 6.37 -4.95 -19.30
C GLY A 308 7.48 -4.10 -18.65
N ALA A 309 7.08 -3.09 -17.91
CA ALA A 309 8.01 -2.19 -17.25
C ALA A 309 8.75 -2.90 -16.10
N ALA A 310 10.08 -2.91 -16.16
CA ALA A 310 10.93 -3.53 -15.17
C ALA A 310 10.88 -2.79 -13.83
N SER A 311 10.92 -3.54 -12.74
CA SER A 311 11.00 -3.04 -11.38
C SER A 311 12.30 -3.47 -10.71
N TYR A 312 12.73 -2.73 -9.69
CA TYR A 312 13.91 -3.06 -8.88
C TYR A 312 13.62 -2.95 -7.38
N LYS A 313 14.48 -3.59 -6.61
CA LYS A 313 14.58 -3.43 -5.16
C LYS A 313 16.05 -3.35 -4.79
N LEU A 314 16.44 -2.24 -4.18
CA LEU A 314 17.83 -1.94 -3.83
C LEU A 314 17.94 -1.74 -2.32
N THR A 315 19.02 -2.20 -1.73
CA THR A 315 19.34 -2.02 -0.32
C THR A 315 20.83 -1.76 -0.15
N TYR A 316 21.18 -0.87 0.74
CA TYR A 316 22.54 -0.56 1.13
C TYR A 316 22.60 -0.36 2.65
N LYS A 317 23.70 -0.71 3.26
CA LYS A 317 23.99 -0.44 4.66
C LYS A 317 25.19 0.47 4.73
N THR A 318 25.00 1.65 5.33
CA THR A 318 26.06 2.64 5.50
C THR A 318 27.09 2.17 6.54
N ASP A 319 28.27 2.78 6.56
CA ASP A 319 29.35 2.46 7.52
C ASP A 319 28.91 2.68 8.97
N ASN A 320 28.04 3.65 9.23
CA ASN A 320 27.45 3.89 10.55
C ASN A 320 26.26 2.96 10.89
N GLY A 321 25.99 1.95 10.06
CA GLY A 321 25.00 0.91 10.29
C GLY A 321 23.56 1.25 9.89
N ARG A 322 23.27 2.45 9.35
CA ARG A 322 21.91 2.82 8.87
C ARG A 322 21.57 2.09 7.56
N GLY A 323 20.34 1.63 7.48
CA GLY A 323 19.81 1.05 6.23
C GLY A 323 19.36 2.16 5.27
N VAL A 324 19.78 2.05 4.01
CA VAL A 324 19.24 2.84 2.88
C VAL A 324 18.64 1.89 1.86
N TYR A 325 17.45 2.20 1.38
CA TYR A 325 16.78 1.29 0.44
C TYR A 325 15.81 2.01 -0.50
N SER A 326 15.56 1.36 -1.65
CA SER A 326 14.49 1.78 -2.54
C SER A 326 13.14 1.39 -1.95
N PHE A 327 12.21 2.34 -1.88
CA PHE A 327 10.88 2.14 -1.33
C PHE A 327 9.82 2.55 -2.35
N CYS A 328 8.71 1.83 -2.39
CA CYS A 328 7.58 2.11 -3.28
C CYS A 328 8.00 2.48 -4.72
N MET A 329 8.89 1.67 -5.32
CA MET A 329 9.33 1.85 -6.71
C MET A 329 8.12 1.71 -7.65
N CYS A 330 7.90 2.70 -8.50
CA CYS A 330 6.80 2.79 -9.46
C CYS A 330 7.36 2.73 -10.89
N PRO A 331 7.29 1.57 -11.54
CA PRO A 331 7.67 1.45 -12.95
C PRO A 331 6.73 2.29 -13.83
N GLY A 332 7.27 2.97 -14.84
CA GLY A 332 6.48 3.77 -15.77
C GLY A 332 5.44 4.64 -15.07
N GLY A 333 5.87 5.39 -14.05
CA GLY A 333 4.97 6.10 -13.14
C GLY A 333 5.36 7.56 -12.94
N PHE A 334 4.67 8.21 -12.03
CA PHE A 334 4.78 9.64 -11.75
C PHE A 334 5.17 9.88 -10.29
N VAL A 335 5.98 10.89 -10.05
CA VAL A 335 6.10 11.50 -8.72
C VAL A 335 4.87 12.37 -8.50
N VAL A 336 4.29 12.36 -7.30
CA VAL A 336 3.09 13.13 -6.99
C VAL A 336 3.26 13.97 -5.74
N ASN A 337 2.65 15.17 -5.73
CA ASN A 337 2.49 15.92 -4.50
C ASN A 337 1.41 15.24 -3.63
N ALA A 338 1.81 14.77 -2.47
CA ALA A 338 0.98 14.01 -1.53
C ALA A 338 0.81 14.74 -0.18
N ALA A 339 0.96 16.07 -0.16
CA ALA A 339 0.70 16.88 1.02
C ALA A 339 -0.76 16.73 1.50
N SER A 340 -0.96 16.83 2.81
CA SER A 340 -2.28 16.80 3.45
C SER A 340 -2.45 17.86 4.55
N GLU A 341 -1.43 18.66 4.80
CA GLU A 341 -1.45 19.81 5.71
C GLU A 341 -0.97 21.04 4.94
N LYS A 342 -1.49 22.22 5.26
CA LYS A 342 -1.06 23.49 4.66
C LYS A 342 0.42 23.74 4.91
N GLU A 343 1.05 24.45 3.97
CA GLU A 343 2.46 24.82 4.05
C GLU A 343 3.41 23.65 4.26
N THR A 344 3.03 22.48 3.72
CA THR A 344 3.86 21.28 3.69
C THR A 344 4.03 20.75 2.26
N CYS A 345 5.15 20.10 1.99
CA CYS A 345 5.38 19.39 0.74
C CYS A 345 5.81 17.96 1.02
N VAL A 346 5.07 17.01 0.48
CA VAL A 346 5.34 15.58 0.58
C VAL A 346 5.32 14.99 -0.82
N VAL A 347 6.30 14.18 -1.15
CA VAL A 347 6.30 13.43 -2.41
C VAL A 347 5.99 11.96 -2.18
N ASN A 348 5.28 11.38 -3.13
CA ASN A 348 5.05 9.94 -3.23
C ASN A 348 5.10 9.52 -4.70
N GLY A 349 4.93 8.24 -5.01
CA GLY A 349 4.87 7.75 -6.37
C GLY A 349 3.57 7.03 -6.67
N MET A 350 3.11 7.18 -7.90
CA MET A 350 1.98 6.43 -8.42
C MET A 350 2.28 5.92 -9.83
N SER A 351 1.54 4.92 -10.28
CA SER A 351 1.44 4.57 -11.70
C SER A 351 0.03 4.14 -12.07
N TYR A 352 -0.28 4.29 -13.35
CA TYR A 352 -1.47 3.71 -13.93
C TYR A 352 -1.27 2.21 -14.20
N SER A 353 -2.34 1.50 -14.47
CA SER A 353 -2.32 0.04 -14.70
C SER A 353 -1.40 -0.39 -15.86
N LYS A 354 -1.17 0.48 -16.84
CA LYS A 354 -0.28 0.22 -17.98
C LYS A 354 1.21 0.40 -17.66
N ARG A 355 1.56 1.22 -16.66
CA ARG A 355 2.96 1.56 -16.33
C ARG A 355 3.76 2.06 -17.53
N ASP A 356 3.19 2.98 -18.29
CA ASP A 356 3.69 3.45 -19.59
C ASP A 356 4.21 4.89 -19.60
N SER A 357 4.43 5.51 -18.44
CA SER A 357 5.16 6.78 -18.36
C SER A 357 6.63 6.61 -18.69
N ARG A 358 7.27 7.68 -19.16
CA ARG A 358 8.68 7.71 -19.58
C ARG A 358 9.65 7.30 -18.48
N ASN A 359 9.33 7.68 -17.23
CA ASN A 359 10.22 7.46 -16.10
C ASN A 359 9.73 6.33 -15.17
N ALA A 360 10.69 5.61 -14.63
CA ALA A 360 10.55 4.88 -13.39
C ALA A 360 10.88 5.81 -12.24
N ASN A 361 10.18 5.71 -11.11
CA ASN A 361 10.57 6.42 -9.91
C ASN A 361 10.56 5.53 -8.67
N SER A 362 11.36 5.87 -7.69
CA SER A 362 11.31 5.24 -6.36
C SER A 362 11.78 6.20 -5.28
N ALA A 363 11.28 6.04 -4.07
CA ALA A 363 11.92 6.65 -2.93
C ALA A 363 13.28 5.98 -2.66
N ILE A 364 14.29 6.77 -2.34
CA ILE A 364 15.55 6.34 -1.73
C ILE A 364 15.55 6.92 -0.32
N VAL A 365 15.38 6.04 0.64
CA VAL A 365 15.09 6.43 2.03
C VAL A 365 16.07 5.82 3.01
N THR A 366 16.38 6.59 4.05
CA THR A 366 17.25 6.23 5.16
C THR A 366 16.40 5.98 6.40
N THR A 367 16.67 4.91 7.14
CA THR A 367 15.97 4.59 8.39
C THR A 367 16.24 5.66 9.44
N VAL A 368 15.16 6.13 10.07
CA VAL A 368 15.17 6.98 11.28
C VAL A 368 14.47 6.27 12.42
N THR A 369 14.95 6.52 13.63
CA THR A 369 14.54 5.83 14.85
C THR A 369 14.11 6.83 15.91
N PRO A 370 13.49 6.41 17.01
CA PRO A 370 13.16 7.31 18.13
C PRO A 370 14.33 8.16 18.68
N GLN A 371 15.58 7.71 18.48
CA GLN A 371 16.78 8.48 18.86
C GLN A 371 17.01 9.72 17.98
N ASP A 372 16.44 9.74 16.78
CA ASP A 372 16.52 10.88 15.86
C ASP A 372 15.40 11.90 16.09
N TYR A 373 14.40 11.59 16.93
CA TYR A 373 13.25 12.45 17.16
C TYR A 373 13.56 13.53 18.22
N PRO A 374 12.83 14.67 18.19
CA PRO A 374 13.13 15.81 19.05
C PRO A 374 12.84 15.56 20.54
N SER A 375 12.06 14.55 20.88
CA SER A 375 11.67 14.24 22.25
C SER A 375 11.20 12.78 22.42
N LYS A 376 10.91 12.39 23.67
CA LYS A 376 10.31 11.08 24.01
C LYS A 376 8.78 11.06 23.90
N HIS A 377 8.14 12.16 23.50
CA HIS A 377 6.70 12.21 23.33
C HIS A 377 6.26 11.22 22.24
N PRO A 378 5.18 10.43 22.42
CA PRO A 378 4.74 9.45 21.41
C PRO A 378 4.56 10.02 20.00
N LEU A 379 4.17 11.29 19.87
CA LEU A 379 3.98 11.98 18.60
C LEU A 379 5.23 12.70 18.08
N ALA A 380 6.39 12.57 18.71
CA ALA A 380 7.61 13.28 18.29
C ALA A 380 8.07 12.92 16.87
N GLY A 381 7.77 11.69 16.40
CA GLY A 381 7.99 11.29 15.01
C GLY A 381 7.11 12.05 14.03
N VAL A 382 5.88 12.41 14.42
CA VAL A 382 4.98 13.28 13.64
C VAL A 382 5.58 14.67 13.49
N GLU A 383 6.08 15.25 14.58
CA GLU A 383 6.72 16.57 14.55
C GLU A 383 8.00 16.56 13.72
N PHE A 384 8.75 15.46 13.76
CA PHE A 384 9.93 15.29 12.92
C PHE A 384 9.57 15.30 11.43
N GLN A 385 8.50 14.60 11.03
CA GLN A 385 7.98 14.65 9.66
C GLN A 385 7.52 16.06 9.27
N ARG A 386 6.68 16.72 10.08
CA ARG A 386 6.19 18.09 9.83
C ARG A 386 7.31 19.09 9.60
N LYS A 387 8.39 19.00 10.41
CA LYS A 387 9.56 19.87 10.25
C LYS A 387 10.20 19.73 8.86
N LEU A 388 10.35 18.50 8.36
CA LEU A 388 10.95 18.24 7.05
C LEU A 388 9.99 18.66 5.91
N GLU A 389 8.69 18.41 6.07
CA GLU A 389 7.66 18.74 5.10
C GLU A 389 7.52 20.27 4.92
N ARG A 390 7.61 21.05 6.02
CA ARG A 390 7.65 22.52 5.98
C ARG A 390 8.94 23.05 5.34
N LYS A 391 10.08 22.43 5.63
CA LYS A 391 11.35 22.79 4.97
C LYS A 391 11.27 22.53 3.46
N ALA A 392 10.69 21.41 3.03
CA ALA A 392 10.51 21.10 1.62
C ALA A 392 9.57 22.11 0.93
N PHE A 393 8.49 22.52 1.60
CA PHE A 393 7.57 23.53 1.11
C PHE A 393 8.28 24.91 0.94
N ALA A 394 9.05 25.33 1.92
CA ALA A 394 9.81 26.58 1.85
C ALA A 394 10.89 26.54 0.75
N GLU A 395 11.67 25.44 0.67
CA GLU A 395 12.71 25.28 -0.37
C GLU A 395 12.12 25.27 -1.80
N GLY A 396 10.95 24.66 -1.97
CA GLY A 396 10.22 24.61 -3.23
C GLY A 396 9.39 25.88 -3.53
N ASN A 397 9.37 26.87 -2.64
CA ASN A 397 8.52 28.07 -2.80
C ASN A 397 7.02 27.71 -2.99
N GLY A 398 6.55 26.75 -2.18
CA GLY A 398 5.19 26.20 -2.26
C GLY A 398 4.99 25.06 -3.27
N ASN A 399 6.01 24.75 -4.07
CA ASN A 399 6.02 23.65 -5.04
C ASN A 399 6.88 22.49 -4.55
N ILE A 400 6.91 21.38 -5.30
CA ILE A 400 7.84 20.28 -5.04
C ILE A 400 9.27 20.73 -5.33
N PRO A 401 10.19 20.77 -4.36
CA PRO A 401 11.60 21.04 -4.62
C PRO A 401 12.23 19.86 -5.37
N ILE A 402 12.86 20.15 -6.50
CA ILE A 402 13.62 19.17 -7.29
C ILE A 402 15.07 19.59 -7.44
N GLN A 403 15.94 18.59 -7.58
CA GLN A 403 17.39 18.78 -7.73
C GLN A 403 17.99 17.68 -8.59
N ARG A 404 19.04 17.96 -9.38
CA ARG A 404 19.83 16.94 -10.03
C ARG A 404 20.80 16.30 -9.02
N LEU A 405 21.09 15.03 -9.18
CA LEU A 405 21.98 14.28 -8.30
C LEU A 405 23.38 14.92 -8.20
N GLU A 406 23.94 15.44 -9.32
CA GLU A 406 25.21 16.15 -9.33
C GLU A 406 25.19 17.37 -8.41
N ASP A 407 24.15 18.19 -8.52
CA ASP A 407 24.00 19.41 -7.71
C ASP A 407 23.74 19.09 -6.22
N PHE A 408 23.00 18.00 -5.95
CA PHE A 408 22.77 17.50 -4.59
C PHE A 408 24.08 17.12 -3.91
N ARG A 409 24.98 16.41 -4.58
CA ARG A 409 26.30 16.06 -4.07
C ARG A 409 27.19 17.25 -3.82
N ASN A 410 27.11 18.23 -4.70
CA ASN A 410 27.87 19.47 -4.58
C ASN A 410 27.25 20.50 -3.65
N ASN A 411 26.12 20.16 -2.99
CA ASN A 411 25.35 21.05 -2.12
C ASN A 411 25.00 22.39 -2.82
N LYS A 412 24.59 22.33 -4.08
CA LYS A 412 24.24 23.49 -4.94
C LYS A 412 22.80 23.40 -5.40
N LYS A 413 22.11 24.52 -5.44
CA LYS A 413 20.79 24.58 -6.07
C LYS A 413 20.91 24.25 -7.55
N THR A 414 20.00 23.42 -8.07
CA THR A 414 19.88 23.19 -9.51
C THR A 414 19.31 24.43 -10.19
N GLU A 415 19.86 24.81 -11.32
CA GLU A 415 19.41 25.96 -12.12
C GLU A 415 18.72 25.56 -13.44
N ALA A 416 19.04 24.36 -13.96
CA ALA A 416 18.48 23.83 -15.19
C ALA A 416 18.39 22.29 -15.17
N LEU A 417 17.43 21.75 -15.94
CA LEU A 417 17.32 20.32 -16.18
C LEU A 417 18.52 19.83 -17.04
N GLY A 418 18.95 18.59 -16.80
CA GLY A 418 19.83 17.87 -17.69
C GLY A 418 19.04 17.07 -18.73
N LYS A 419 19.48 15.84 -19.01
CA LYS A 419 18.88 14.94 -20.03
C LYS A 419 17.54 14.33 -19.56
N ILE A 420 17.27 14.29 -18.26
CA ILE A 420 16.07 13.67 -17.71
C ILE A 420 15.01 14.74 -17.46
N THR A 421 13.85 14.58 -18.09
CA THR A 421 12.68 15.42 -17.86
C THR A 421 11.83 14.80 -16.77
N PRO A 422 11.45 15.53 -15.70
CA PRO A 422 10.63 15.00 -14.62
C PRO A 422 9.23 14.57 -15.09
N GLU A 423 8.72 13.48 -14.53
CA GLU A 423 7.33 13.01 -14.66
C GLU A 423 6.60 13.24 -13.33
N ILE A 424 6.19 14.49 -13.07
CA ILE A 424 5.65 14.94 -11.79
C ILE A 424 4.19 15.37 -11.94
N LYS A 425 3.33 14.92 -11.04
CA LYS A 425 1.97 15.44 -10.83
C LYS A 425 2.00 16.47 -9.70
N GLY A 426 1.83 17.72 -10.06
CA GLY A 426 2.01 18.90 -9.22
C GLY A 426 3.03 19.85 -9.82
N LYS A 427 3.08 21.08 -9.29
CA LYS A 427 4.10 22.05 -9.68
C LYS A 427 5.43 21.72 -8.99
N TYR A 428 6.54 21.96 -9.66
CA TYR A 428 7.88 21.82 -9.09
C TYR A 428 8.71 23.09 -9.28
N SER A 429 9.74 23.22 -8.45
CA SER A 429 10.74 24.30 -8.52
C SER A 429 12.12 23.74 -8.24
N PHE A 430 13.14 24.35 -8.83
CA PHE A 430 14.51 23.98 -8.51
C PHE A 430 14.87 24.42 -7.07
N GLY A 431 15.48 23.52 -6.31
CA GLY A 431 15.87 23.74 -4.95
C GLY A 431 17.19 23.05 -4.60
N ASN A 432 17.61 23.21 -3.34
CA ASN A 432 18.73 22.47 -2.75
C ASN A 432 18.19 21.56 -1.63
N LEU A 433 18.08 20.27 -1.90
CA LEU A 433 17.49 19.30 -0.97
C LEU A 433 18.33 19.06 0.30
N ASN A 434 19.60 19.51 0.32
CA ASN A 434 20.41 19.53 1.53
C ASN A 434 19.86 20.51 2.60
N ASN A 435 19.10 21.53 2.20
CA ASN A 435 18.39 22.43 3.13
C ASN A 435 17.18 21.75 3.79
N VAL A 436 16.64 20.72 3.16
CA VAL A 436 15.43 20.00 3.61
C VAL A 436 15.78 18.87 4.56
N LEU A 437 16.73 18.02 4.15
CA LEU A 437 17.08 16.78 4.85
C LEU A 437 18.18 16.98 5.88
N PRO A 438 18.23 16.16 6.95
CA PRO A 438 19.40 16.11 7.83
C PRO A 438 20.66 15.69 7.07
N GLU A 439 21.81 16.25 7.42
CA GLU A 439 23.11 15.99 6.79
C GLU A 439 23.43 14.48 6.68
N TYR A 440 23.20 13.73 7.76
CA TYR A 440 23.46 12.29 7.76
C TYR A 440 22.57 11.52 6.76
N VAL A 441 21.38 12.02 6.47
CA VAL A 441 20.48 11.44 5.45
C VAL A 441 21.02 11.77 4.05
N CYS A 442 21.41 13.01 3.80
CA CYS A 442 22.00 13.43 2.53
C CYS A 442 23.24 12.60 2.19
N LYS A 443 24.15 12.44 3.15
CA LYS A 443 25.34 11.59 3.00
C LYS A 443 24.96 10.14 2.72
N SER A 444 24.05 9.56 3.51
CA SER A 444 23.61 8.17 3.35
C SER A 444 23.00 7.90 1.97
N ILE A 445 22.22 8.86 1.44
CA ILE A 445 21.63 8.76 0.09
C ILE A 445 22.71 8.84 -0.97
N SER A 446 23.67 9.79 -0.87
CA SER A 446 24.79 9.92 -1.83
C SER A 446 25.62 8.63 -1.92
N ASP A 447 26.00 8.06 -0.78
CA ASP A 447 26.76 6.81 -0.70
C ASP A 447 25.98 5.63 -1.31
N ALA A 448 24.65 5.59 -1.03
CA ALA A 448 23.77 4.57 -1.58
C ALA A 448 23.62 4.67 -3.11
N MET A 449 23.49 5.88 -3.67
CA MET A 449 23.40 6.07 -5.12
C MET A 449 24.62 5.54 -5.83
N GLU A 450 25.83 5.77 -5.31
CA GLU A 450 27.08 5.19 -5.85
C GLU A 450 27.10 3.67 -5.77
N TYR A 451 26.64 3.11 -4.65
CA TYR A 451 26.56 1.65 -4.51
C TYR A 451 25.55 1.03 -5.47
N PHE A 452 24.41 1.69 -5.70
CA PHE A 452 23.33 1.20 -6.55
C PHE A 452 23.72 1.18 -8.04
N GLU A 453 24.66 2.02 -8.47
CA GLU A 453 25.28 1.95 -9.82
C GLU A 453 25.81 0.56 -10.14
N ARG A 454 26.41 -0.12 -9.16
CA ARG A 454 26.92 -1.48 -9.33
C ARG A 454 25.81 -2.53 -9.57
N LYS A 455 24.55 -2.18 -9.28
CA LYS A 455 23.39 -3.06 -9.45
C LYS A 455 22.57 -2.70 -10.68
N ILE A 456 22.49 -1.43 -11.00
CA ILE A 456 21.73 -0.87 -12.12
C ILE A 456 22.60 0.19 -12.77
N GLU A 457 23.13 -0.12 -13.95
CA GLU A 457 23.96 0.80 -14.73
C GLU A 457 23.21 2.11 -15.00
N GLY A 458 23.84 3.23 -14.71
CA GLY A 458 23.31 4.59 -14.83
C GLY A 458 22.30 4.97 -13.74
N PHE A 459 22.22 4.22 -12.64
CA PHE A 459 21.42 4.63 -11.47
C PHE A 459 21.99 5.89 -10.82
N ASN A 460 23.30 6.07 -10.92
CA ASN A 460 24.07 7.17 -10.39
C ASN A 460 24.33 8.29 -11.41
N ASP A 461 23.52 8.39 -12.46
CA ASP A 461 23.64 9.44 -13.49
C ASP A 461 23.51 10.83 -12.85
N ASN A 462 24.41 11.75 -13.21
CA ASN A 462 24.44 13.12 -12.72
C ASN A 462 23.12 13.87 -12.94
N ASP A 463 22.39 13.53 -14.00
CA ASP A 463 21.11 14.13 -14.36
C ASP A 463 19.89 13.47 -13.68
N THR A 464 20.11 12.43 -12.85
CA THR A 464 19.01 11.83 -12.06
C THR A 464 18.26 12.90 -11.29
N ILE A 465 16.94 12.97 -11.50
CA ILE A 465 16.07 13.93 -10.79
C ILE A 465 15.73 13.39 -9.41
N MET A 466 15.90 14.25 -8.41
CA MET A 466 15.56 13.99 -7.01
C MET A 466 14.47 14.96 -6.59
N SER A 467 13.43 14.48 -5.95
CA SER A 467 12.31 15.29 -5.42
C SER A 467 12.17 15.07 -3.91
N ALA A 468 11.81 16.08 -3.12
CA ALA A 468 11.65 15.97 -1.68
C ALA A 468 10.32 16.59 -1.17
N VAL A 469 9.86 16.11 -0.02
CA VAL A 469 10.43 15.11 0.86
C VAL A 469 9.57 13.84 0.88
N GLU A 470 10.19 12.68 0.76
CA GLU A 470 9.54 11.40 1.07
C GLU A 470 9.66 11.19 2.59
N SER A 471 8.62 11.54 3.35
CA SER A 471 8.60 11.52 4.82
C SER A 471 7.62 10.51 5.40
N ARG A 472 6.66 10.03 4.59
CA ARG A 472 5.52 9.22 5.04
C ARG A 472 5.60 7.78 4.55
N THR A 473 6.75 7.14 4.74
CA THR A 473 6.97 5.74 4.33
C THR A 473 6.23 4.72 5.22
N SER A 474 5.92 5.11 6.45
CA SER A 474 5.19 4.31 7.44
C SER A 474 4.68 5.22 8.56
N SER A 475 3.74 4.73 9.37
CA SER A 475 3.32 5.47 10.58
C SER A 475 4.48 5.70 11.53
N PRO A 476 4.70 6.94 12.02
CA PRO A 476 5.69 7.24 13.04
C PRO A 476 5.25 6.86 14.46
N VAL A 477 4.00 6.38 14.58
CA VAL A 477 3.32 6.07 15.84
C VAL A 477 2.80 4.64 15.80
N ARG A 478 2.80 3.98 16.95
CA ARG A 478 2.03 2.78 17.17
C ARG A 478 0.96 3.05 18.24
N ILE A 479 -0.29 2.79 17.92
CA ILE A 479 -1.39 2.78 18.88
C ILE A 479 -1.41 1.39 19.49
N ILE A 480 -1.19 1.28 20.80
CA ILE A 480 -1.04 -0.01 21.48
C ILE A 480 -2.39 -0.73 21.48
N ARG A 481 -2.35 -2.01 21.12
CA ARG A 481 -3.49 -2.94 21.21
C ARG A 481 -3.02 -4.30 21.75
N ASP A 482 -3.93 -4.97 22.43
CA ASP A 482 -3.70 -6.32 22.97
C ASP A 482 -3.84 -7.41 21.87
N GLU A 483 -3.78 -8.66 22.28
CA GLU A 483 -3.94 -9.84 21.41
C GLU A 483 -5.36 -9.97 20.83
N ASN A 484 -6.35 -9.32 21.46
CA ASN A 484 -7.73 -9.21 21.02
C ASN A 484 -8.01 -7.92 20.23
N TYR A 485 -6.95 -7.28 19.72
CA TYR A 485 -7.00 -6.03 18.95
C TYR A 485 -7.54 -4.82 19.71
N GLN A 486 -7.77 -4.90 21.03
CA GLN A 486 -8.34 -3.83 21.86
C GLN A 486 -7.25 -2.84 22.27
N SER A 487 -7.56 -1.55 22.24
CA SER A 487 -6.76 -0.55 22.95
C SER A 487 -7.00 -0.66 24.47
N ASN A 488 -6.44 0.26 25.25
CA ASN A 488 -6.77 0.37 26.68
C ASN A 488 -8.22 0.86 26.93
N VAL A 489 -8.97 1.18 25.88
CA VAL A 489 -10.43 1.39 25.91
C VAL A 489 -11.10 0.24 25.19
N ARG A 490 -11.88 -0.58 25.92
CA ARG A 490 -12.62 -1.72 25.35
C ARG A 490 -13.61 -1.23 24.29
N GLY A 491 -13.60 -1.87 23.13
CA GLY A 491 -14.42 -1.53 21.97
C GLY A 491 -13.75 -0.54 21.00
N LEU A 492 -12.63 0.08 21.39
CA LEU A 492 -11.83 0.91 20.49
C LEU A 492 -10.66 0.08 19.93
N ILE A 493 -10.69 -0.22 18.63
CA ILE A 493 -9.84 -1.21 17.96
C ILE A 493 -8.91 -0.53 16.94
N PRO A 494 -7.64 -0.30 17.28
CA PRO A 494 -6.67 0.26 16.34
C PRO A 494 -6.37 -0.69 15.18
N ALA A 495 -6.39 -0.20 13.94
CA ALA A 495 -6.29 -0.99 12.73
C ALA A 495 -5.31 -0.46 11.69
N GLY A 496 -4.67 -1.36 10.98
CA GLY A 496 -3.91 -1.09 9.76
C GLY A 496 -2.64 -0.30 9.95
N GLU A 497 -2.30 0.49 8.94
CA GLU A 497 -1.04 1.23 8.88
C GLU A 497 -1.00 2.40 9.86
N GLY A 498 -2.09 3.12 10.02
CA GLY A 498 -2.18 4.23 10.99
C GLY A 498 -1.90 3.79 12.41
N ALA A 499 -2.40 2.62 12.80
CA ALA A 499 -2.12 2.03 14.09
C ALA A 499 -0.72 1.40 14.22
N GLY A 500 0.08 1.36 13.14
CA GLY A 500 1.46 0.86 13.14
C GLY A 500 1.60 -0.66 12.95
N TYR A 501 0.56 -1.36 12.50
CA TYR A 501 0.55 -2.83 12.35
C TYR A 501 0.62 -3.32 10.90
N ALA A 502 0.54 -2.44 9.93
CA ALA A 502 0.65 -2.75 8.51
C ALA A 502 1.55 -1.73 7.79
N GLY A 503 1.98 -2.02 6.58
CA GLY A 503 2.83 -1.15 5.77
C GLY A 503 2.54 -1.24 4.27
N GLY A 504 1.28 -1.48 3.89
CA GLY A 504 0.86 -1.53 2.49
C GLY A 504 -0.56 -2.08 2.33
N ILE A 505 -1.10 -2.04 1.11
CA ILE A 505 -2.50 -2.36 0.81
C ILE A 505 -2.91 -3.73 1.34
N THR A 506 -2.23 -4.80 0.93
CA THR A 506 -2.59 -6.17 1.31
C THR A 506 -2.40 -6.44 2.80
N SER A 507 -1.34 -5.92 3.42
CA SER A 507 -1.12 -6.10 4.87
C SER A 507 -2.18 -5.37 5.70
N ALA A 508 -2.59 -4.18 5.29
CA ALA A 508 -3.67 -3.44 5.94
C ALA A 508 -5.04 -4.12 5.75
N ALA A 509 -5.32 -4.62 4.54
CA ALA A 509 -6.52 -5.41 4.25
C ALA A 509 -6.61 -6.66 5.12
N ILE A 510 -5.51 -7.42 5.26
CA ILE A 510 -5.45 -8.61 6.13
C ILE A 510 -5.69 -8.24 7.60
N ASP A 511 -5.16 -7.12 8.07
CA ASP A 511 -5.41 -6.65 9.43
C ASP A 511 -6.90 -6.34 9.64
N GLY A 512 -7.54 -5.69 8.67
CA GLY A 512 -9.00 -5.47 8.67
C GLY A 512 -9.82 -6.77 8.67
N ILE A 513 -9.40 -7.78 7.89
CA ILE A 513 -10.04 -9.11 7.90
C ILE A 513 -9.91 -9.78 9.27
N LYS A 514 -8.73 -9.72 9.90
CA LYS A 514 -8.50 -10.29 11.24
C LYS A 514 -9.36 -9.61 12.31
N ILE A 515 -9.57 -8.30 12.20
CA ILE A 515 -10.46 -7.57 13.09
C ILE A 515 -11.91 -8.00 12.88
N PHE A 516 -12.35 -8.16 11.62
CA PHE A 516 -13.64 -8.77 11.33
C PHE A 516 -13.77 -10.17 11.95
N GLU A 517 -12.75 -11.02 11.83
CA GLU A 517 -12.75 -12.37 12.44
C GLU A 517 -12.87 -12.30 13.97
N PHE A 518 -12.16 -11.35 14.61
CA PHE A 518 -12.30 -11.11 16.04
C PHE A 518 -13.75 -10.72 16.40
N ILE A 519 -14.34 -9.77 15.67
CA ILE A 519 -15.73 -9.35 15.88
C ILE A 519 -16.68 -10.54 15.69
N GLY A 520 -16.54 -11.29 14.60
CA GLY A 520 -17.38 -12.44 14.28
C GLY A 520 -17.21 -13.65 15.21
N LYS A 521 -16.06 -13.78 15.89
CA LYS A 521 -15.84 -14.79 16.93
C LYS A 521 -16.54 -14.48 18.24
N ASN A 522 -16.66 -13.21 18.58
CA ASN A 522 -17.19 -12.77 19.87
C ASN A 522 -18.66 -12.35 19.79
N PHE A 523 -19.04 -11.64 18.74
CA PHE A 523 -20.34 -11.00 18.64
C PHE A 523 -21.23 -11.67 17.59
N HIS A 524 -22.50 -11.85 17.94
CA HIS A 524 -23.56 -12.21 16.99
C HIS A 524 -23.89 -10.99 16.11
N LYS A 525 -24.21 -11.22 14.83
CA LYS A 525 -24.73 -10.14 13.96
C LYS A 525 -25.95 -9.49 14.61
N PRO A 526 -26.14 -8.18 14.45
CA PRO A 526 -27.35 -7.52 14.95
C PRO A 526 -28.60 -8.20 14.38
N GLU A 527 -29.54 -8.55 15.25
CA GLU A 527 -30.91 -8.84 14.85
C GLU A 527 -31.50 -7.52 14.35
N ASP A 528 -32.36 -7.53 13.35
CA ASP A 528 -32.80 -6.34 12.63
C ASP A 528 -33.01 -5.15 13.54
N PHE A 529 -32.20 -4.11 13.34
CA PHE A 529 -32.44 -2.81 13.92
C PHE A 529 -33.71 -2.23 13.24
N CYS A 530 -34.85 -2.20 13.94
CA CYS A 530 -36.04 -1.47 13.55
C CYS A 530 -35.77 0.03 13.53
#